data_260f38bfc5d5ce00b1eb4a32c905427b
#
_entry.id   260f38bfc5d5ce00b1eb4a32c905427b
#
_cell.length_a   1.000
_cell.length_b   1.000
_cell.length_c   1.000
_cell.angle_alpha   90.00
_cell.angle_beta   90.00
_cell.angle_gamma   90.00
#
_symmetry.space_group_name_H-M   'P 1'
#
loop_
_entity.id
_entity.type
_entity.pdbx_description
1 polymer ?
#
loop_
_entity_poly.entity_id
_entity_poly.type
_entity_poly.pdbx_seq_one_letter_code
_entity_poly.pdbx_strand_id
1 'polypeptide(L)'
;MKSRKDKVKCIGKITLALLVPVVIFYLLEWYVHNPWKDIRFDLQLWNIFFFEMLMIILYALIGRLHIALVIETAIFMIYGLANYFVLAFRAQPIMPWDFLSLGTAATVAGDFTYTLNKQAILVLACFGLLFILILAFCRNNIKKTIETYYDGPLKSWAFRLPAIAVALTLMWGYLSLLHDEEFVTKKLVMYDKLFTPTVMLQRDGTAVAFLFELQYIAVEKPQGYDREEAEGDTGRDGYRSKKWRMRSVKENKQRIV
;
A
#
# COMPACT_ATOMS: atom_id res chain seq x y z
N MET A 1 8.39 -33.13 -28.01
CA MET A 1 7.23 -33.44 -27.13
C MET A 1 7.65 -33.21 -25.68
N LYS A 2 7.11 -32.20 -24.97
CA LYS A 2 7.45 -31.96 -23.53
C LYS A 2 6.94 -33.15 -22.69
N SER A 3 7.80 -33.73 -21.87
CA SER A 3 7.47 -34.84 -20.96
C SER A 3 6.29 -34.47 -20.06
N ARG A 4 5.44 -35.44 -19.66
CA ARG A 4 4.35 -35.26 -18.68
C ARG A 4 4.85 -34.59 -17.40
N LYS A 5 6.07 -34.91 -16.97
CA LYS A 5 6.74 -34.29 -15.80
C LYS A 5 7.00 -32.79 -15.98
N ASP A 6 7.33 -32.33 -17.20
CA ASP A 6 7.58 -30.91 -17.47
C ASP A 6 6.28 -30.11 -17.50
N LYS A 7 5.19 -30.71 -17.98
CA LYS A 7 3.84 -30.08 -17.91
C LYS A 7 3.39 -29.89 -16.47
N VAL A 8 3.53 -30.92 -15.62
CA VAL A 8 3.16 -30.83 -14.19
C VAL A 8 3.97 -29.77 -13.47
N LYS A 9 5.29 -29.67 -13.73
CA LYS A 9 6.13 -28.59 -13.15
C LYS A 9 5.74 -27.20 -13.63
N CYS A 10 5.35 -27.06 -14.89
CA CYS A 10 4.91 -25.79 -15.43
C CYS A 10 3.59 -25.33 -14.78
N ILE A 11 2.62 -26.26 -14.68
CA ILE A 11 1.34 -25.99 -14.00
C ILE A 11 1.59 -25.59 -12.55
N GLY A 12 2.42 -26.33 -11.80
CA GLY A 12 2.72 -26.01 -10.41
C GLY A 12 3.35 -24.63 -10.23
N LYS A 13 4.20 -24.17 -11.16
CA LYS A 13 4.77 -22.80 -11.12
C LYS A 13 3.70 -21.73 -11.36
N ILE A 14 2.80 -21.96 -12.32
CA ILE A 14 1.69 -21.04 -12.59
C ILE A 14 0.74 -20.97 -11.40
N THR A 15 0.37 -22.12 -10.84
CA THR A 15 -0.48 -22.18 -9.65
C THR A 15 0.16 -21.43 -8.46
N LEU A 16 1.46 -21.62 -8.22
CA LEU A 16 2.17 -20.92 -7.17
C LEU A 16 2.20 -19.41 -7.41
N ALA A 17 2.44 -18.99 -8.66
CA ALA A 17 2.45 -17.59 -9.05
C ALA A 17 1.11 -16.89 -8.79
N LEU A 18 0.00 -17.58 -9.03
CA LEU A 18 -1.35 -17.03 -8.81
C LEU A 18 -1.85 -17.16 -7.37
N LEU A 19 -1.43 -18.17 -6.62
CA LEU A 19 -1.94 -18.37 -5.26
C LEU A 19 -1.19 -17.54 -4.21
N VAL A 20 0.11 -17.33 -4.37
CA VAL A 20 0.91 -16.63 -3.36
C VAL A 20 0.48 -15.18 -3.19
N PRO A 21 0.28 -14.36 -4.24
CA PRO A 21 -0.23 -12.99 -4.11
C PRO A 21 -1.60 -12.93 -3.42
N VAL A 22 -2.51 -13.86 -3.74
CA VAL A 22 -3.80 -13.98 -3.08
C VAL A 22 -3.65 -14.23 -1.57
N VAL A 23 -2.77 -15.16 -1.20
CA VAL A 23 -2.50 -15.47 0.22
C VAL A 23 -1.86 -14.27 0.93
N ILE A 24 -0.92 -13.56 0.26
CA ILE A 24 -0.30 -12.34 0.79
C ILE A 24 -1.37 -11.29 1.10
N PHE A 25 -2.30 -11.04 0.17
CA PHE A 25 -3.42 -10.11 0.39
C PHE A 25 -4.19 -10.47 1.65
N TYR A 26 -4.67 -11.71 1.78
CA TYR A 26 -5.45 -12.12 2.94
C TYR A 26 -4.65 -12.07 4.25
N LEU A 27 -3.40 -12.44 4.25
CA LEU A 27 -2.54 -12.35 5.42
C LEU A 27 -2.27 -10.89 5.82
N LEU A 28 -2.07 -9.99 4.85
CA LEU A 28 -1.87 -8.58 5.09
C LEU A 28 -3.08 -7.95 5.79
N GLU A 29 -4.28 -8.17 5.25
CA GLU A 29 -5.51 -7.64 5.83
C GLU A 29 -5.79 -8.23 7.22
N TRP A 30 -5.44 -9.50 7.41
CA TRP A 30 -5.71 -10.20 8.67
C TRP A 30 -4.88 -9.71 9.85
N TYR A 31 -3.82 -8.91 9.64
CA TYR A 31 -3.16 -8.20 10.73
C TYR A 31 -4.13 -7.27 11.48
N VAL A 32 -5.05 -6.64 10.78
CA VAL A 32 -5.88 -5.53 11.27
C VAL A 32 -7.33 -5.94 11.47
N HIS A 33 -7.92 -6.61 10.48
CA HIS A 33 -9.35 -6.95 10.46
C HIS A 33 -9.62 -8.26 9.70
N ASN A 34 -10.91 -8.64 9.60
CA ASN A 34 -11.29 -9.85 8.88
C ASN A 34 -11.70 -9.52 7.43
N PRO A 35 -10.83 -9.75 6.43
CA PRO A 35 -11.10 -9.36 5.04
C PRO A 35 -12.34 -10.00 4.44
N TRP A 36 -12.71 -11.22 4.87
CA TRP A 36 -13.90 -11.91 4.34
C TRP A 36 -15.23 -11.31 4.81
N LYS A 37 -15.22 -10.58 5.94
CA LYS A 37 -16.42 -9.93 6.49
C LYS A 37 -16.48 -8.45 6.12
N ASP A 38 -15.34 -7.80 6.14
CA ASP A 38 -15.26 -6.35 6.14
C ASP A 38 -15.10 -5.78 4.73
N ILE A 39 -14.39 -6.52 3.84
CA ILE A 39 -14.15 -6.09 2.45
C ILE A 39 -15.11 -6.78 1.51
N ARG A 40 -15.80 -6.03 0.66
CA ARG A 40 -16.67 -6.59 -0.39
C ARG A 40 -15.85 -7.39 -1.40
N PHE A 41 -16.45 -8.42 -1.98
CA PHE A 41 -15.76 -9.36 -2.87
C PHE A 41 -15.13 -8.68 -4.10
N ASP A 42 -15.81 -7.72 -4.70
CA ASP A 42 -15.28 -6.95 -5.83
C ASP A 42 -14.03 -6.15 -5.44
N LEU A 43 -14.02 -5.51 -4.26
CA LEU A 43 -12.86 -4.81 -3.73
C LEU A 43 -11.72 -5.76 -3.35
N GLN A 44 -12.02 -6.98 -2.86
CA GLN A 44 -11.00 -8.01 -2.67
C GLN A 44 -10.31 -8.35 -4.00
N LEU A 45 -11.07 -8.49 -5.10
CA LEU A 45 -10.49 -8.74 -6.43
C LEU A 45 -9.62 -7.58 -6.91
N TRP A 46 -10.02 -6.33 -6.65
CA TRP A 46 -9.21 -5.16 -6.97
C TRP A 46 -7.89 -5.14 -6.19
N ASN A 47 -7.92 -5.45 -4.90
CA ASN A 47 -6.70 -5.60 -4.12
C ASN A 47 -5.81 -6.73 -4.65
N ILE A 48 -6.37 -7.93 -4.85
CA ILE A 48 -5.64 -9.10 -5.37
C ILE A 48 -4.99 -8.77 -6.72
N PHE A 49 -5.70 -8.07 -7.61
CA PHE A 49 -5.16 -7.66 -8.90
C PHE A 49 -3.89 -6.81 -8.76
N PHE A 50 -3.85 -5.91 -7.80
CA PHE A 50 -2.63 -5.13 -7.50
C PHE A 50 -1.45 -6.03 -7.12
N PHE A 51 -1.65 -7.01 -6.22
CA PHE A 51 -0.60 -7.94 -5.82
C PHE A 51 -0.12 -8.80 -6.99
N GLU A 52 -1.04 -9.28 -7.82
CA GLU A 52 -0.69 -10.03 -9.05
C GLU A 52 0.13 -9.20 -10.03
N MET A 53 -0.22 -7.92 -10.24
CA MET A 53 0.56 -7.03 -11.11
C MET A 53 1.95 -6.78 -10.55
N LEU A 54 2.08 -6.58 -9.24
CA LEU A 54 3.36 -6.40 -8.58
C LEU A 54 4.24 -7.65 -8.71
N MET A 55 3.66 -8.84 -8.50
CA MET A 55 4.35 -10.12 -8.69
C MET A 55 4.86 -10.27 -10.13
N ILE A 56 4.04 -9.93 -11.14
CA ILE A 56 4.44 -9.99 -12.54
C ILE A 56 5.61 -9.04 -12.82
N ILE A 57 5.57 -7.81 -12.31
CA ILE A 57 6.65 -6.82 -12.44
C ILE A 57 7.93 -7.36 -11.78
N LEU A 58 7.87 -7.83 -10.54
CA LEU A 58 9.01 -8.39 -9.83
C LEU A 58 9.59 -9.60 -10.57
N TYR A 59 8.71 -10.50 -11.06
CA TYR A 59 9.16 -11.67 -11.81
C TYR A 59 9.83 -11.27 -13.13
N ALA A 60 9.30 -10.30 -13.86
CA ALA A 60 9.88 -9.83 -15.10
C ALA A 60 11.24 -9.15 -14.88
N LEU A 61 11.38 -8.37 -13.81
CA LEU A 61 12.65 -7.71 -13.43
C LEU A 61 13.72 -8.74 -13.02
N ILE A 62 13.37 -9.65 -12.11
CA ILE A 62 14.31 -10.60 -11.51
C ILE A 62 14.58 -11.81 -12.42
N GLY A 63 13.56 -12.24 -13.18
CA GLY A 63 13.61 -13.42 -14.05
C GLY A 63 13.56 -14.76 -13.30
N ARG A 64 13.38 -14.76 -11.98
CA ARG A 64 13.31 -15.96 -11.13
C ARG A 64 12.06 -15.89 -10.27
N LEU A 65 11.05 -16.70 -10.56
CA LEU A 65 9.76 -16.68 -9.90
C LEU A 65 9.87 -16.80 -8.37
N HIS A 66 10.66 -17.77 -7.88
CA HIS A 66 10.80 -17.98 -6.44
C HIS A 66 11.39 -16.78 -5.69
N ILE A 67 12.34 -16.07 -6.32
CA ILE A 67 12.93 -14.87 -5.72
C ILE A 67 11.90 -13.73 -5.72
N ALA A 68 11.15 -13.56 -6.81
CA ALA A 68 10.09 -12.57 -6.89
C ALA A 68 9.04 -12.79 -5.78
N LEU A 69 8.56 -14.04 -5.63
CA LEU A 69 7.58 -14.39 -4.59
C LEU A 69 8.12 -14.21 -3.16
N VAL A 70 9.39 -14.54 -2.92
CA VAL A 70 10.04 -14.32 -1.62
C VAL A 70 10.13 -12.83 -1.31
N ILE A 71 10.55 -12.02 -2.26
CA ILE A 71 10.67 -10.56 -2.09
C ILE A 71 9.30 -9.93 -1.85
N GLU A 72 8.30 -10.28 -2.64
CA GLU A 72 6.94 -9.79 -2.46
C GLU A 72 6.39 -10.15 -1.08
N THR A 73 6.52 -11.42 -0.69
CA THR A 73 6.10 -11.90 0.64
C THR A 73 6.81 -11.14 1.76
N ALA A 74 8.12 -10.87 1.62
CA ALA A 74 8.90 -10.12 2.61
C ALA A 74 8.43 -8.66 2.71
N ILE A 75 8.23 -7.99 1.59
CA ILE A 75 7.76 -6.60 1.55
C ILE A 75 6.44 -6.46 2.31
N PHE A 76 5.46 -7.31 1.99
CA PHE A 76 4.14 -7.19 2.60
C PHE A 76 4.06 -7.73 4.02
N MET A 77 4.89 -8.69 4.40
CA MET A 77 5.04 -9.09 5.80
C MET A 77 5.57 -7.92 6.65
N ILE A 78 6.62 -7.23 6.18
CA ILE A 78 7.20 -6.07 6.88
C ILE A 78 6.22 -4.90 6.91
N TYR A 79 5.59 -4.59 5.78
CA TYR A 79 4.59 -3.52 5.70
C TYR A 79 3.41 -3.79 6.63
N GLY A 80 2.85 -5.01 6.62
CA GLY A 80 1.71 -5.37 7.47
C GLY A 80 2.06 -5.28 8.95
N LEU A 81 3.25 -5.73 9.35
CA LEU A 81 3.72 -5.61 10.72
C LEU A 81 3.92 -4.14 11.12
N ALA A 82 4.52 -3.33 10.25
CA ALA A 82 4.69 -1.91 10.47
C ALA A 82 3.33 -1.20 10.61
N ASN A 83 2.39 -1.49 9.71
CA ASN A 83 1.03 -0.94 9.75
C ASN A 83 0.27 -1.35 11.02
N TYR A 84 0.43 -2.60 11.48
CA TYR A 84 -0.12 -3.07 12.76
C TYR A 84 0.36 -2.21 13.94
N PHE A 85 1.67 -1.94 14.03
CA PHE A 85 2.22 -1.11 15.11
C PHE A 85 1.81 0.37 14.97
N VAL A 86 1.78 0.90 13.77
CA VAL A 86 1.37 2.29 13.52
C VAL A 86 -0.10 2.49 13.91
N LEU A 87 -0.98 1.55 13.56
CA LEU A 87 -2.37 1.53 14.02
C LEU A 87 -2.51 1.46 15.54
N ALA A 88 -1.69 0.62 16.19
CA ALA A 88 -1.70 0.53 17.66
C ALA A 88 -1.22 1.81 18.34
N PHE A 89 -0.29 2.56 17.71
CA PHE A 89 0.28 3.79 18.24
C PHE A 89 -0.63 5.01 18.03
N ARG A 90 -1.11 5.24 16.80
CA ARG A 90 -1.84 6.47 16.45
C ARG A 90 -3.30 6.27 16.01
N ALA A 91 -3.81 5.02 16.07
CA ALA A 91 -5.15 4.63 15.61
C ALA A 91 -5.46 4.97 14.13
N GLN A 92 -4.41 5.18 13.32
CA GLN A 92 -4.49 5.42 11.88
C GLN A 92 -3.50 4.52 11.14
N PRO A 93 -3.83 4.02 9.93
CA PRO A 93 -2.91 3.21 9.14
C PRO A 93 -1.73 4.03 8.61
N ILE A 94 -0.75 3.34 8.01
CA ILE A 94 0.32 3.99 7.27
C ILE A 94 -0.29 4.63 6.01
N MET A 95 -0.11 5.94 5.90
CA MET A 95 -0.56 6.77 4.79
C MET A 95 0.57 7.02 3.79
N PRO A 96 0.26 7.32 2.52
CA PRO A 96 1.31 7.62 1.54
C PRO A 96 2.25 8.77 1.95
N TRP A 97 1.75 9.81 2.61
CA TRP A 97 2.59 10.94 3.09
C TRP A 97 3.48 10.59 4.28
N ASP A 98 3.24 9.48 4.99
CA ASP A 98 4.11 9.02 6.08
C ASP A 98 5.50 8.67 5.58
N PHE A 99 5.61 8.22 4.33
CA PHE A 99 6.91 7.95 3.69
C PHE A 99 7.78 9.19 3.56
N LEU A 100 7.18 10.38 3.49
CA LEU A 100 7.91 11.66 3.48
C LEU A 100 8.47 12.00 4.88
N SER A 101 7.90 11.41 5.93
CA SER A 101 8.22 11.69 7.34
C SER A 101 8.92 10.53 8.05
N LEU A 102 9.41 9.53 7.33
CA LEU A 102 10.05 8.33 7.91
C LEU A 102 11.20 8.65 8.86
N GLY A 103 12.01 9.67 8.55
CA GLY A 103 13.11 10.10 9.42
C GLY A 103 12.62 10.57 10.80
N THR A 104 11.54 11.32 10.86
CA THR A 104 10.91 11.76 12.11
C THR A 104 10.26 10.62 12.86
N ALA A 105 9.58 9.73 12.14
CA ALA A 105 8.96 8.55 12.74
C ALA A 105 9.98 7.64 13.43
N ALA A 106 11.14 7.46 12.82
CA ALA A 106 12.22 6.65 13.39
C ALA A 106 12.76 7.18 14.73
N THR A 107 12.75 8.49 14.95
CA THR A 107 13.22 9.10 16.21
C THR A 107 12.25 8.85 17.38
N VAL A 108 10.96 8.72 17.09
CA VAL A 108 9.91 8.50 18.11
C VAL A 108 9.69 7.00 18.38
N ALA A 109 10.02 6.15 17.42
CA ALA A 109 9.78 4.71 17.49
C ALA A 109 10.50 4.01 18.67
N GLY A 110 11.63 4.56 19.15
CA GLY A 110 12.42 4.01 20.26
C GLY A 110 11.73 4.01 21.62
N ASP A 111 10.78 4.92 21.83
CA ASP A 111 10.08 5.10 23.11
C ASP A 111 8.79 4.29 23.22
N PHE A 112 8.41 3.55 22.17
CA PHE A 112 7.16 2.81 22.10
C PHE A 112 7.34 1.36 22.57
N THR A 113 6.43 0.87 23.41
CA THR A 113 6.38 -0.55 23.82
C THR A 113 5.64 -1.39 22.78
N TYR A 114 6.41 -2.17 22.01
CA TYR A 114 5.87 -3.02 20.95
C TYR A 114 5.27 -4.30 21.54
N THR A 115 3.95 -4.42 21.51
CA THR A 115 3.24 -5.64 21.95
C THR A 115 2.51 -6.27 20.75
N LEU A 116 2.69 -7.60 20.59
CA LEU A 116 1.99 -8.37 19.57
C LEU A 116 0.79 -9.08 20.22
N ASN A 117 -0.38 -8.94 19.64
CA ASN A 117 -1.53 -9.73 20.02
C ASN A 117 -1.45 -11.14 19.39
N LYS A 118 -2.31 -12.06 19.85
CA LYS A 118 -2.32 -13.46 19.37
C LYS A 118 -2.56 -13.56 17.85
N GLN A 119 -3.38 -12.68 17.31
CA GLN A 119 -3.70 -12.61 15.88
C GLN A 119 -2.47 -12.22 15.06
N ALA A 120 -1.75 -11.16 15.45
CA ALA A 120 -0.53 -10.73 14.77
C ALA A 120 0.57 -11.80 14.81
N ILE A 121 0.74 -12.50 15.93
CA ILE A 121 1.67 -13.64 16.05
C ILE A 121 1.26 -14.76 15.08
N LEU A 122 -0.02 -15.09 15.00
CA LEU A 122 -0.52 -16.12 14.08
C LEU A 122 -0.27 -15.73 12.62
N VAL A 123 -0.55 -14.48 12.24
CA VAL A 123 -0.32 -13.98 10.89
C VAL A 123 1.17 -14.03 10.54
N LEU A 124 2.06 -13.62 11.44
CA LEU A 124 3.52 -13.75 11.27
C LEU A 124 3.94 -15.22 11.07
N ALA A 125 3.39 -16.14 11.85
CA ALA A 125 3.65 -17.56 11.69
C ALA A 125 3.17 -18.09 10.33
N CYS A 126 2.01 -17.62 9.84
CA CYS A 126 1.50 -17.95 8.51
C CYS A 126 2.40 -17.41 7.40
N PHE A 127 2.91 -16.17 7.51
CA PHE A 127 3.91 -15.63 6.58
C PHE A 127 5.20 -16.46 6.59
N GLY A 128 5.68 -16.85 7.79
CA GLY A 128 6.85 -17.73 7.93
C GLY A 128 6.62 -19.09 7.25
N LEU A 129 5.43 -19.69 7.43
CA LEU A 129 5.05 -20.92 6.75
C LEU A 129 5.01 -20.73 5.22
N LEU A 130 4.45 -19.62 4.74
CA LEU A 130 4.41 -19.29 3.31
C LEU A 130 5.83 -19.20 2.72
N PHE A 131 6.78 -18.56 3.40
CA PHE A 131 8.20 -18.55 3.01
C PHE A 131 8.76 -19.96 2.90
N ILE A 132 8.54 -20.80 3.91
CA ILE A 132 9.02 -22.18 3.92
C ILE A 132 8.43 -22.95 2.73
N LEU A 133 7.13 -22.80 2.45
CA LEU A 133 6.46 -23.46 1.34
C LEU A 133 7.01 -23.01 -0.02
N ILE A 134 7.24 -21.71 -0.23
CA ILE A 134 7.85 -21.17 -1.45
C ILE A 134 9.25 -21.77 -1.64
N LEU A 135 10.08 -21.75 -0.60
CA LEU A 135 11.45 -22.28 -0.65
C LEU A 135 11.47 -23.80 -0.84
N ALA A 136 10.58 -24.54 -0.17
CA ALA A 136 10.49 -25.99 -0.29
C ALA A 136 10.06 -26.42 -1.69
N PHE A 137 9.02 -25.74 -2.25
CA PHE A 137 8.56 -26.01 -3.61
C PHE A 137 9.62 -25.68 -4.65
N CYS A 138 10.40 -24.63 -4.43
CA CYS A 138 11.44 -24.18 -5.35
C CYS A 138 12.81 -24.87 -5.12
N ARG A 139 13.00 -25.62 -4.00
CA ARG A 139 14.28 -26.25 -3.62
C ARG A 139 14.91 -27.09 -4.74
N ASN A 140 14.11 -27.87 -5.45
CA ASN A 140 14.61 -28.68 -6.58
C ASN A 140 15.01 -27.83 -7.80
N ASN A 141 14.46 -26.60 -7.89
CA ASN A 141 14.83 -25.64 -8.94
C ASN A 141 16.08 -24.84 -8.53
N ILE A 142 16.29 -24.58 -7.23
CA ILE A 142 17.46 -23.86 -6.73
C ILE A 142 18.76 -24.61 -7.07
N LYS A 143 18.82 -25.95 -6.84
CA LYS A 143 19.99 -26.77 -7.17
C LYS A 143 20.30 -26.76 -8.69
N LYS A 144 19.26 -26.81 -9.54
CA LYS A 144 19.43 -26.70 -11.00
C LYS A 144 19.71 -25.26 -11.47
N THR A 145 19.30 -24.26 -10.71
CA THR A 145 19.43 -22.84 -11.08
C THR A 145 20.86 -22.33 -10.89
N ILE A 146 21.66 -22.97 -10.03
CA ILE A 146 23.10 -22.70 -9.94
C ILE A 146 23.81 -23.22 -11.19
N GLU A 147 23.30 -24.32 -11.79
CA GLU A 147 23.91 -24.91 -13.01
C GLU A 147 23.31 -24.38 -14.33
N THR A 148 22.07 -23.92 -14.33
CA THR A 148 21.39 -23.41 -15.53
C THR A 148 20.72 -22.07 -15.25
N TYR A 149 21.44 -21.03 -15.54
CA TYR A 149 21.03 -19.63 -15.43
C TYR A 149 19.86 -19.33 -16.38
N TYR A 150 18.61 -19.43 -15.96
CA TYR A 150 17.39 -19.16 -16.71
C TYR A 150 16.72 -20.35 -17.43
N ASP A 151 15.68 -20.87 -16.83
CA ASP A 151 14.72 -21.77 -17.48
C ASP A 151 13.32 -21.11 -17.49
N GLY A 152 12.94 -20.52 -18.62
CA GLY A 152 11.60 -19.96 -18.79
C GLY A 152 11.49 -18.99 -19.98
N PRO A 153 10.28 -18.59 -20.36
CA PRO A 153 10.06 -17.64 -21.45
C PRO A 153 10.73 -16.28 -21.22
N LEU A 154 10.96 -15.91 -19.96
CA LEU A 154 11.66 -14.67 -19.60
C LEU A 154 13.19 -14.82 -19.55
N LYS A 155 13.77 -15.77 -20.29
CA LYS A 155 15.20 -15.94 -20.40
C LYS A 155 15.88 -14.78 -21.14
N SER A 156 15.21 -14.23 -22.13
CA SER A 156 15.71 -13.13 -22.95
C SER A 156 15.08 -11.81 -22.54
N TRP A 157 15.86 -10.74 -22.51
CA TRP A 157 15.37 -9.37 -22.36
C TRP A 157 14.31 -8.99 -23.41
N ALA A 158 14.36 -9.64 -24.58
CA ALA A 158 13.34 -9.48 -25.61
C ALA A 158 11.91 -9.85 -25.15
N PHE A 159 11.75 -10.75 -24.17
CA PHE A 159 10.45 -11.10 -23.60
C PHE A 159 10.16 -10.37 -22.27
N ARG A 160 11.22 -9.97 -21.54
CA ARG A 160 11.06 -9.25 -20.28
C ARG A 160 10.55 -7.83 -20.48
N LEU A 161 11.17 -7.09 -21.43
CA LEU A 161 10.76 -5.69 -21.69
C LEU A 161 9.29 -5.58 -22.11
N PRO A 162 8.77 -6.40 -23.05
CA PRO A 162 7.34 -6.39 -23.34
C PRO A 162 6.47 -6.78 -22.13
N ALA A 163 6.89 -7.76 -21.31
CA ALA A 163 6.15 -8.17 -20.14
C ALA A 163 6.07 -7.03 -19.10
N ILE A 164 7.18 -6.33 -18.86
CA ILE A 164 7.22 -5.15 -18.00
C ILE A 164 6.32 -4.03 -18.56
N ALA A 165 6.44 -3.76 -19.86
CA ALA A 165 5.63 -2.73 -20.51
C ALA A 165 4.13 -3.01 -20.38
N VAL A 166 3.70 -4.26 -20.62
CA VAL A 166 2.30 -4.66 -20.45
C VAL A 166 1.87 -4.52 -18.99
N ALA A 167 2.67 -5.00 -18.03
CA ALA A 167 2.34 -4.90 -16.62
C ALA A 167 2.27 -3.45 -16.13
N LEU A 168 3.18 -2.59 -16.58
CA LEU A 168 3.13 -1.15 -16.26
C LEU A 168 1.93 -0.46 -16.91
N THR A 169 1.55 -0.82 -18.15
CA THR A 169 0.36 -0.29 -18.81
C THR A 169 -0.92 -0.70 -18.06
N LEU A 170 -1.00 -1.96 -17.63
CA LEU A 170 -2.12 -2.44 -16.81
C LEU A 170 -2.17 -1.76 -15.45
N MET A 171 -1.03 -1.57 -14.80
CA MET A 171 -0.92 -0.83 -13.54
C MET A 171 -1.33 0.63 -13.71
N TRP A 172 -0.89 1.28 -14.79
CA TRP A 172 -1.31 2.65 -15.10
C TRP A 172 -2.83 2.73 -15.34
N GLY A 173 -3.41 1.81 -16.12
CA GLY A 173 -4.85 1.72 -16.32
C GLY A 173 -5.62 1.49 -15.01
N TYR A 174 -5.11 0.62 -14.15
CA TYR A 174 -5.65 0.37 -12.81
C TYR A 174 -5.64 1.66 -11.95
N LEU A 175 -4.52 2.38 -11.90
CA LEU A 175 -4.43 3.65 -11.17
C LEU A 175 -5.35 4.72 -11.78
N SER A 176 -5.43 4.81 -13.11
CA SER A 176 -6.33 5.75 -13.79
C SER A 176 -7.81 5.51 -13.42
N LEU A 177 -8.22 4.25 -13.27
CA LEU A 177 -9.57 3.92 -12.83
C LEU A 177 -9.81 4.28 -11.35
N LEU A 178 -8.81 4.15 -10.50
CA LEU A 178 -8.90 4.59 -9.10
C LEU A 178 -8.92 6.12 -8.95
N HIS A 179 -8.43 6.87 -9.95
CA HIS A 179 -8.50 8.33 -9.97
C HIS A 179 -9.80 8.86 -10.60
N ASP A 180 -10.60 8.01 -11.22
CA ASP A 180 -11.89 8.38 -11.82
C ASP A 180 -12.98 8.40 -10.73
N GLU A 181 -13.39 9.59 -10.31
CA GLU A 181 -14.45 9.79 -9.30
C GLU A 181 -15.74 9.06 -9.65
N GLU A 182 -16.13 9.05 -10.92
CA GLU A 182 -17.37 8.39 -11.36
C GLU A 182 -17.26 6.87 -11.22
N PHE A 183 -16.12 6.31 -11.58
CA PHE A 183 -15.84 4.88 -11.42
C PHE A 183 -15.81 4.47 -9.96
N VAL A 184 -15.08 5.22 -9.13
CA VAL A 184 -14.89 4.94 -7.70
C VAL A 184 -16.21 5.03 -6.93
N THR A 185 -17.00 6.10 -7.18
CA THR A 185 -18.24 6.34 -6.41
C THR A 185 -19.43 5.54 -6.91
N LYS A 186 -19.59 5.39 -8.25
CA LYS A 186 -20.79 4.78 -8.85
C LYS A 186 -20.63 3.29 -9.14
N LYS A 187 -19.46 2.86 -9.60
CA LYS A 187 -19.23 1.45 -9.97
C LYS A 187 -18.59 0.65 -8.85
N LEU A 188 -17.48 1.14 -8.32
CA LEU A 188 -16.75 0.43 -7.27
C LEU A 188 -17.35 0.70 -5.88
N VAL A 189 -18.11 1.79 -5.71
CA VAL A 189 -18.78 2.19 -4.45
C VAL A 189 -17.80 2.10 -3.28
N MET A 190 -16.62 2.70 -3.45
CA MET A 190 -15.59 2.78 -2.43
C MET A 190 -15.96 3.75 -1.32
N TYR A 191 -15.31 3.61 -0.18
CA TYR A 191 -15.40 4.56 0.90
C TYR A 191 -14.36 5.69 0.70
N ASP A 192 -14.79 6.83 0.20
CA ASP A 192 -13.97 7.96 -0.25
C ASP A 192 -13.65 9.01 0.83
N LYS A 193 -13.90 8.72 2.11
CA LYS A 193 -13.75 9.69 3.19
C LYS A 193 -12.33 9.69 3.77
N LEU A 194 -11.47 10.55 3.27
CA LEU A 194 -10.05 10.69 3.67
C LEU A 194 -9.83 11.01 5.15
N PHE A 195 -10.82 11.61 5.83
CA PHE A 195 -10.72 11.93 7.25
C PHE A 195 -10.94 10.73 8.19
N THR A 196 -11.32 9.57 7.65
CA THR A 196 -11.48 8.32 8.41
C THR A 196 -10.71 7.16 7.71
N PRO A 197 -9.37 7.26 7.64
CA PRO A 197 -8.55 6.33 6.87
C PRO A 197 -8.61 4.88 7.40
N THR A 198 -8.82 4.70 8.70
CA THR A 198 -9.01 3.37 9.29
C THR A 198 -10.26 2.67 8.75
N VAL A 199 -11.36 3.40 8.57
CA VAL A 199 -12.60 2.86 7.99
C VAL A 199 -12.41 2.56 6.51
N MET A 200 -11.68 3.42 5.78
CA MET A 200 -11.35 3.22 4.38
C MET A 200 -10.52 1.95 4.18
N LEU A 201 -9.46 1.77 4.99
CA LEU A 201 -8.66 0.55 4.96
C LEU A 201 -9.50 -0.71 5.25
N GLN A 202 -10.38 -0.67 6.25
CA GLN A 202 -11.21 -1.82 6.60
C GLN A 202 -12.24 -2.19 5.54
N ARG A 203 -12.79 -1.22 4.80
CA ARG A 203 -13.83 -1.46 3.81
C ARG A 203 -13.30 -1.73 2.42
N ASP A 204 -12.23 -1.03 2.02
CA ASP A 204 -11.73 -1.05 0.65
C ASP A 204 -10.47 -1.91 0.51
N GLY A 205 -9.81 -2.24 1.61
CA GLY A 205 -8.57 -3.00 1.67
C GLY A 205 -7.33 -2.11 1.55
N THR A 206 -6.23 -2.63 2.07
CA THR A 206 -4.99 -1.87 2.28
C THR A 206 -4.41 -1.32 0.97
N ALA A 207 -4.34 -2.15 -0.09
CA ALA A 207 -3.71 -1.70 -1.34
C ALA A 207 -4.57 -0.67 -2.07
N VAL A 208 -5.87 -0.90 -2.18
CA VAL A 208 -6.82 0.02 -2.86
C VAL A 208 -6.88 1.34 -2.10
N ALA A 209 -7.04 1.31 -0.77
CA ALA A 209 -7.07 2.51 0.07
C ALA A 209 -5.78 3.32 -0.08
N PHE A 210 -4.62 2.68 0.07
CA PHE A 210 -3.32 3.33 -0.04
C PHE A 210 -3.09 3.96 -1.43
N LEU A 211 -3.45 3.26 -2.51
CA LEU A 211 -3.29 3.75 -3.87
C LEU A 211 -4.27 4.88 -4.21
N PHE A 212 -5.49 4.83 -3.65
CA PHE A 212 -6.44 5.94 -3.78
C PHE A 212 -5.93 7.19 -3.06
N GLU A 213 -5.32 7.05 -1.88
CA GLU A 213 -4.75 8.18 -1.13
C GLU A 213 -3.52 8.79 -1.79
N LEU A 214 -2.78 8.05 -2.64
CA LEU A 214 -1.60 8.55 -3.36
C LEU A 214 -1.89 9.81 -4.18
N GLN A 215 -3.08 9.96 -4.73
CA GLN A 215 -3.46 11.14 -5.52
C GLN A 215 -3.49 12.43 -4.69
N TYR A 216 -3.62 12.31 -3.36
CA TYR A 216 -3.71 13.46 -2.45
C TYR A 216 -2.38 13.82 -1.78
N ILE A 217 -1.27 13.18 -2.14
CA ILE A 217 0.07 13.54 -1.64
C ILE A 217 0.46 14.94 -2.11
N ALA A 218 0.17 15.28 -3.37
CA ALA A 218 0.43 16.61 -3.91
C ALA A 218 -0.78 17.50 -3.61
N VAL A 219 -0.60 18.42 -2.67
CA VAL A 219 -1.59 19.48 -2.44
C VAL A 219 -1.56 20.44 -3.62
N GLU A 220 -2.57 20.39 -4.47
CA GLU A 220 -2.74 21.38 -5.54
C GLU A 220 -3.07 22.74 -4.90
N LYS A 221 -2.39 23.79 -5.37
CA LYS A 221 -2.71 25.15 -4.98
C LYS A 221 -4.11 25.47 -5.49
N PRO A 222 -5.02 26.03 -4.66
CA PRO A 222 -6.31 26.51 -5.14
C PRO A 222 -6.12 27.48 -6.31
N GLN A 223 -6.99 27.40 -7.31
CA GLN A 223 -6.96 28.34 -8.43
C GLN A 223 -7.10 29.77 -7.90
N GLY A 224 -6.15 30.65 -8.25
CA GLY A 224 -6.10 32.01 -7.74
C GLY A 224 -5.36 32.20 -6.40
N TYR A 225 -4.72 31.15 -5.86
CA TYR A 225 -3.90 31.29 -4.67
C TYR A 225 -2.57 31.97 -5.01
N ASP A 226 -2.42 33.22 -4.56
CA ASP A 226 -1.15 33.94 -4.56
C ASP A 226 -0.56 33.94 -3.14
N ARG A 227 0.65 33.44 -3.00
CA ARG A 227 1.33 33.33 -1.71
C ARG A 227 1.64 34.71 -1.12
N GLU A 228 1.98 35.69 -1.97
CA GLU A 228 2.28 37.05 -1.54
C GLU A 228 1.02 37.76 -1.04
N GLU A 229 -0.13 37.51 -1.69
CA GLU A 229 -1.41 38.05 -1.27
C GLU A 229 -1.89 37.42 0.05
N ALA A 230 -1.71 36.10 0.22
CA ALA A 230 -2.04 35.39 1.47
C ALA A 230 -1.15 35.82 2.65
N GLU A 231 0.15 36.03 2.44
CA GLU A 231 1.08 36.56 3.45
C GLU A 231 0.78 38.04 3.77
N GLY A 232 0.35 38.83 2.78
CA GLY A 232 -0.12 40.19 2.96
C GLY A 232 -1.43 40.28 3.78
N ASP A 233 -2.34 39.37 3.57
CA ASP A 233 -3.64 39.32 4.27
C ASP A 233 -3.49 38.85 5.72
N THR A 234 -2.60 37.88 6.02
CA THR A 234 -2.31 37.46 7.40
C THR A 234 -1.68 38.60 8.20
N GLY A 235 -0.88 39.44 7.54
CA GLY A 235 -0.35 40.68 8.16
C GLY A 235 -1.43 41.72 8.47
N ARG A 236 -2.41 41.89 7.59
CA ARG A 236 -3.56 42.80 7.75
C ARG A 236 -4.55 42.33 8.82
N ASP A 237 -4.89 41.04 8.82
CA ASP A 237 -5.82 40.47 9.82
C ASP A 237 -5.20 40.41 11.22
N GLY A 238 -3.91 40.13 11.32
CA GLY A 238 -3.16 40.24 12.58
C GLY A 238 -3.20 41.65 13.15
N TYR A 239 -3.07 42.68 12.30
CA TYR A 239 -3.17 44.10 12.72
C TYR A 239 -4.61 44.50 13.07
N ARG A 240 -5.63 44.05 12.30
CA ARG A 240 -7.05 44.25 12.59
C ARG A 240 -7.45 43.61 13.93
N SER A 241 -7.07 42.35 14.16
CA SER A 241 -7.41 41.64 15.40
C SER A 241 -6.78 42.29 16.64
N LYS A 242 -5.54 42.84 16.54
CA LYS A 242 -4.90 43.65 17.60
C LYS A 242 -5.65 44.95 17.84
N LYS A 243 -6.10 45.63 16.78
CA LYS A 243 -6.84 46.90 16.86
C LYS A 243 -8.20 46.72 17.51
N TRP A 244 -8.91 45.61 17.22
CA TRP A 244 -10.17 45.30 17.87
C TRP A 244 -10.01 44.94 19.35
N ARG A 245 -8.99 44.21 19.74
CA ARG A 245 -8.68 43.89 21.12
C ARG A 245 -8.32 45.15 21.94
N MET A 246 -7.59 46.08 21.40
CA MET A 246 -7.24 47.31 22.07
C MET A 246 -8.43 48.29 22.19
N ARG A 247 -9.37 48.30 21.24
CA ARG A 247 -10.62 49.08 21.37
C ARG A 247 -11.52 48.51 22.45
N SER A 248 -11.79 47.21 22.51
CA SER A 248 -12.64 46.58 23.51
C SER A 248 -12.11 46.79 24.95
N VAL A 249 -10.79 46.79 25.12
CA VAL A 249 -10.16 47.07 26.43
C VAL A 249 -10.29 48.55 26.83
N LYS A 250 -10.23 49.51 25.87
CA LYS A 250 -10.46 50.92 26.15
C LYS A 250 -11.92 51.23 26.47
N GLU A 251 -12.86 50.66 25.73
CA GLU A 251 -14.30 50.86 26.00
C GLU A 251 -14.77 50.22 27.32
N ASN A 252 -14.20 49.09 27.74
CA ASN A 252 -14.48 48.51 29.05
C ASN A 252 -13.88 49.34 30.21
N LYS A 253 -12.74 50.02 30.01
CA LYS A 253 -12.20 50.93 31.04
C LYS A 253 -12.98 52.20 31.21
N GLN A 254 -13.70 52.68 30.18
CA GLN A 254 -14.56 53.87 30.27
C GLN A 254 -15.96 53.61 30.88
N ARG A 255 -16.37 52.35 31.06
CA ARG A 255 -17.61 51.95 31.69
C ARG A 255 -17.53 51.65 33.20
N ILE A 256 -16.31 51.72 33.78
CA ILE A 256 -16.05 51.35 35.18
C ILE A 256 -15.67 52.61 36.02
N VAL A 257 -15.83 53.84 35.47
CA VAL A 257 -15.63 55.09 36.21
C VAL A 257 -16.98 55.81 36.40
#